data_92c94f023c09e8792bc1cf4b498ff221
#
_entry.id   92c94f023c09e8792bc1cf4b498ff221
#
_cell.length_a   1.000
_cell.length_b   1.000
_cell.length_c   1.000
_cell.angle_alpha   90.00
_cell.angle_beta   90.00
_cell.angle_gamma   90.00
#
_symmetry.space_group_name_H-M   'P 1'
#
loop_
_entity.id
_entity.type
_entity.pdbx_description
1 polymer ?
#
loop_
_entity_poly.entity_id
_entity_poly.type
_entity_poly.pdbx_seq_one_letter_code
_entity_poly.pdbx_strand_id
1 'polypeptide(L)'
;MSLLKLLPMPPAEIVEGRALFENQDLIQMDLNQLRKIRGGKIGFIFQDPMTSLNPVLTVGYQLMEPMREHLGLSREEARNKAIELLELVGIPMAQSRLKDFPHQFSGGMRQRVMIAIALACDPKVLIADEPTTALDVTIQAQILDIVKRLRKELGMAIIWITHDLGVVAGIADRVAVMYGGFIVEQAPVKKLYSTP
;
A
#
# COMPACT_ATOMS: atom_id res chain seq x y z
N MET A 1 -8.34 0.18 7.01
CA MET A 1 -8.84 1.58 7.13
C MET A 1 -8.91 2.03 8.59
N SER A 2 -9.58 1.30 9.51
CA SER A 2 -9.75 1.66 10.94
C SER A 2 -8.44 1.86 11.71
N LEU A 3 -7.43 1.00 11.52
CA LEU A 3 -6.11 1.08 12.18
C LEU A 3 -5.43 2.46 12.03
N LEU A 4 -5.63 3.09 10.90
CA LEU A 4 -5.08 4.42 10.60
C LEU A 4 -6.15 5.52 10.69
N LYS A 5 -7.32 5.26 11.25
CA LYS A 5 -8.45 6.21 11.33
C LYS A 5 -8.74 6.90 10.00
N LEU A 6 -8.77 6.14 8.90
CA LEU A 6 -9.07 6.64 7.55
C LEU A 6 -10.57 6.62 7.25
N LEU A 7 -11.38 6.05 8.13
CA LEU A 7 -12.83 6.10 8.04
C LEU A 7 -13.36 7.41 8.64
N PRO A 8 -14.42 8.01 8.07
CA PRO A 8 -15.09 9.15 8.69
C PRO A 8 -15.64 8.76 10.08
N MET A 9 -15.30 9.49 11.09
CA MET A 9 -15.76 9.31 12.45
C MET A 9 -16.44 10.61 12.93
N PRO A 10 -17.77 10.65 13.12
CA PRO A 10 -18.78 9.63 12.85
C PRO A 10 -19.05 9.39 11.35
N PRO A 11 -19.80 8.34 10.90
CA PRO A 11 -20.54 7.38 11.75
C PRO A 11 -19.70 6.19 12.25
N ALA A 12 -18.45 5.98 11.76
CA ALA A 12 -17.62 4.90 12.26
C ALA A 12 -17.13 5.17 13.69
N GLU A 13 -17.02 4.11 14.48
CA GLU A 13 -16.50 4.16 15.84
C GLU A 13 -15.57 2.96 16.09
N ILE A 14 -14.48 3.18 16.83
CA ILE A 14 -13.63 2.10 17.34
C ILE A 14 -14.04 1.86 18.77
N VAL A 15 -14.81 0.78 19.00
CA VAL A 15 -15.39 0.46 20.29
C VAL A 15 -14.30 0.01 21.27
N GLU A 16 -13.38 -0.87 20.81
CA GLU A 16 -12.31 -1.43 21.64
C GLU A 16 -11.15 -1.94 20.77
N GLY A 17 -10.08 -2.34 21.43
CA GLY A 17 -8.91 -2.93 20.82
C GLY A 17 -7.66 -2.05 20.90
N ARG A 18 -6.54 -2.59 20.44
CA ARG A 18 -5.25 -1.91 20.36
C ARG A 18 -4.55 -2.23 19.04
N ALA A 19 -3.84 -1.26 18.49
CA ALA A 19 -3.00 -1.43 17.31
C ALA A 19 -1.60 -0.89 17.60
N LEU A 20 -0.68 -1.77 17.98
CA LEU A 20 0.66 -1.39 18.40
C LEU A 20 1.60 -1.33 17.18
N PHE A 21 2.20 -0.18 16.98
CA PHE A 21 3.26 0.05 16.01
C PHE A 21 4.43 0.75 16.70
N GLU A 22 5.63 0.16 16.68
CA GLU A 22 6.82 0.68 17.40
C GLU A 22 6.52 0.97 18.88
N ASN A 23 5.80 0.07 19.57
CA ASN A 23 5.35 0.19 20.96
C ASN A 23 4.38 1.36 21.24
N GLN A 24 3.84 1.99 20.23
CA GLN A 24 2.85 3.04 20.34
C GLN A 24 1.49 2.56 19.82
N ASP A 25 0.42 2.85 20.56
CA ASP A 25 -0.94 2.47 20.15
C ASP A 25 -1.52 3.47 19.17
N LEU A 26 -1.63 3.07 17.90
CA LEU A 26 -2.17 3.89 16.83
C LEU A 26 -3.61 4.38 17.11
N ILE A 27 -4.39 3.59 17.87
CA ILE A 27 -5.78 3.94 18.17
C ILE A 27 -5.86 5.09 19.19
N GLN A 28 -4.87 5.20 20.07
CA GLN A 28 -4.80 6.27 21.07
C GLN A 28 -4.15 7.56 20.52
N MET A 29 -3.49 7.49 19.37
CA MET A 29 -2.83 8.66 18.78
C MET A 29 -3.83 9.72 18.33
N ASP A 30 -3.46 10.99 18.49
CA ASP A 30 -4.15 12.09 17.85
C ASP A 30 -3.91 12.14 16.33
N LEU A 31 -4.66 12.99 15.62
CA LEU A 31 -4.57 13.09 14.17
C LEU A 31 -3.22 13.62 13.68
N ASN A 32 -2.54 14.48 14.45
CA ASN A 32 -1.24 15.04 14.07
C ASN A 32 -0.14 13.97 14.18
N GLN A 33 -0.21 13.13 15.22
CA GLN A 33 0.68 11.99 15.39
C GLN A 33 0.47 10.96 14.27
N LEU A 34 -0.80 10.61 13.98
CA LEU A 34 -1.14 9.68 12.90
C LEU A 34 -0.74 10.20 11.52
N ARG A 35 -0.82 11.50 11.26
CA ARG A 35 -0.39 12.10 10.00
C ARG A 35 1.08 11.83 9.71
N LYS A 36 1.95 11.85 10.72
CA LYS A 36 3.38 11.54 10.58
C LYS A 36 3.65 10.06 10.28
N ILE A 37 2.72 9.19 10.64
CA ILE A 37 2.83 7.74 10.41
C ILE A 37 2.23 7.35 9.05
N ARG A 38 1.08 7.93 8.70
CA ARG A 38 0.40 7.72 7.42
C ARG A 38 1.29 8.19 6.27
N GLY A 39 1.60 7.30 5.34
CA GLY A 39 2.46 7.59 4.19
C GLY A 39 3.96 7.67 4.52
N GLY A 40 4.34 8.09 5.74
CA GLY A 40 5.74 8.15 6.17
C GLY A 40 6.29 6.81 6.64
N LYS A 41 5.62 6.17 7.60
CA LYS A 41 6.06 4.89 8.19
C LYS A 41 5.19 3.71 7.80
N ILE A 42 3.92 3.95 7.51
CA ILE A 42 2.95 2.94 7.04
C ILE A 42 2.41 3.40 5.69
N GLY A 43 2.76 2.66 4.64
CA GLY A 43 2.21 2.81 3.31
C GLY A 43 0.86 2.10 3.21
N PHE A 44 -0.05 2.63 2.40
CA PHE A 44 -1.37 2.03 2.16
C PHE A 44 -1.67 1.97 0.66
N ILE A 45 -2.05 0.79 0.17
CA ILE A 45 -2.57 0.58 -1.18
C ILE A 45 -4.06 0.31 -1.05
N PHE A 46 -4.86 1.20 -1.63
CA PHE A 46 -6.31 1.10 -1.62
C PHE A 46 -6.82 0.14 -2.70
N GLN A 47 -8.01 -0.39 -2.49
CA GLN A 47 -8.65 -1.38 -3.37
C GLN A 47 -8.86 -0.86 -4.80
N ASP A 48 -9.26 0.42 -4.95
CA ASP A 48 -9.59 1.00 -6.26
C ASP A 48 -8.61 2.12 -6.66
N PRO A 49 -7.77 1.88 -7.70
CA PRO A 49 -6.86 2.90 -8.21
C PRO A 49 -7.56 4.07 -8.90
N MET A 50 -8.82 3.91 -9.31
CA MET A 50 -9.58 4.96 -9.98
C MET A 50 -10.02 6.08 -9.03
N THR A 51 -10.32 5.73 -7.79
CA THR A 51 -10.75 6.67 -6.75
C THR A 51 -9.60 7.16 -5.87
N SER A 52 -8.47 6.45 -5.87
CA SER A 52 -7.33 6.74 -4.99
C SER A 52 -6.37 7.78 -5.56
N LEU A 53 -6.25 7.85 -6.88
CA LEU A 53 -5.44 8.87 -7.56
C LEU A 53 -6.29 10.10 -7.86
N ASN A 54 -5.81 11.29 -7.49
CA ASN A 54 -6.48 12.54 -7.81
C ASN A 54 -6.37 12.82 -9.32
N PRO A 55 -7.48 12.85 -10.08
CA PRO A 55 -7.46 12.96 -11.54
C PRO A 55 -6.98 14.32 -12.06
N VAL A 56 -7.01 15.37 -11.24
CA VAL A 56 -6.61 16.73 -11.64
C VAL A 56 -5.17 17.08 -11.25
N LEU A 57 -4.46 16.14 -10.62
CA LEU A 57 -3.04 16.27 -10.29
C LEU A 57 -2.20 15.31 -11.14
N THR A 58 -1.01 15.73 -11.52
CA THR A 58 -0.07 14.86 -12.24
C THR A 58 0.42 13.73 -11.33
N VAL A 59 0.79 12.60 -11.92
CA VAL A 59 1.38 11.47 -11.21
C VAL A 59 2.64 11.90 -10.45
N GLY A 60 3.49 12.71 -11.07
CA GLY A 60 4.70 13.21 -10.42
C GLY A 60 4.41 14.08 -9.19
N TYR A 61 3.37 14.94 -9.23
CA TYR A 61 2.99 15.73 -8.07
C TYR A 61 2.58 14.82 -6.90
N GLN A 62 1.68 13.88 -7.15
CA GLN A 62 1.15 12.96 -6.14
C GLN A 62 2.22 12.05 -5.54
N LEU A 63 3.22 11.67 -6.34
CA LEU A 63 4.33 10.84 -5.91
C LEU A 63 5.37 11.62 -5.07
N MET A 64 5.65 12.86 -5.46
CA MET A 64 6.65 13.70 -4.78
C MET A 64 6.11 14.36 -3.49
N GLU A 65 4.81 14.59 -3.37
CA GLU A 65 4.22 15.25 -2.23
C GLU A 65 4.55 14.55 -0.89
N PRO A 66 4.30 13.23 -0.72
CA PRO A 66 4.64 12.56 0.54
C PRO A 66 6.14 12.56 0.84
N MET A 67 7.00 12.50 -0.17
CA MET A 67 8.45 12.56 0.04
C MET A 67 8.90 13.92 0.60
N ARG A 68 8.30 15.01 0.10
CA ARG A 68 8.60 16.36 0.57
C ARG A 68 8.05 16.63 1.96
N GLU A 69 6.85 16.12 2.24
CA GLU A 69 6.18 16.28 3.53
C GLU A 69 6.85 15.46 4.65
N HIS A 70 7.15 14.18 4.38
CA HIS A 70 7.62 13.24 5.41
C HIS A 70 9.15 13.11 5.48
N LEU A 71 9.85 13.25 4.34
CA LEU A 71 11.31 13.10 4.28
C LEU A 71 12.04 14.44 4.19
N GLY A 72 11.31 15.55 3.98
CA GLY A 72 11.89 16.88 3.83
C GLY A 72 12.72 17.06 2.56
N LEU A 73 12.52 16.21 1.53
CA LEU A 73 13.30 16.27 0.29
C LEU A 73 13.03 17.56 -0.48
N SER A 74 14.06 18.09 -1.10
CA SER A 74 13.93 19.16 -2.09
C SER A 74 13.09 18.67 -3.29
N ARG A 75 12.64 19.59 -4.12
CA ARG A 75 11.88 19.26 -5.32
C ARG A 75 12.68 18.38 -6.29
N GLU A 76 13.97 18.61 -6.40
CA GLU A 76 14.86 17.86 -7.31
C GLU A 76 15.11 16.45 -6.78
N GLU A 77 15.44 16.29 -5.50
CA GLU A 77 15.61 14.97 -4.86
C GLU A 77 14.34 14.14 -4.94
N ALA A 78 13.18 14.72 -4.59
CA ALA A 78 11.89 14.05 -4.71
C ALA A 78 11.57 13.64 -6.16
N ARG A 79 11.93 14.48 -7.14
CA ARG A 79 11.76 14.15 -8.56
C ARG A 79 12.62 12.96 -8.99
N ASN A 80 13.88 12.92 -8.59
CA ASN A 80 14.79 11.83 -8.94
C ASN A 80 14.32 10.52 -8.29
N LYS A 81 13.98 10.54 -7.00
CA LYS A 81 13.39 9.38 -6.31
C LYS A 81 12.07 8.93 -6.94
N ALA A 82 11.23 9.86 -7.41
CA ALA A 82 9.98 9.54 -8.08
C ALA A 82 10.21 8.80 -9.42
N ILE A 83 11.24 9.19 -10.19
CA ILE A 83 11.62 8.49 -11.42
C ILE A 83 12.06 7.07 -11.08
N GLU A 84 12.98 6.90 -10.13
CA GLU A 84 13.48 5.59 -9.68
C GLU A 84 12.33 4.67 -9.24
N LEU A 85 11.37 5.19 -8.47
CA LEU A 85 10.21 4.41 -8.02
C LEU A 85 9.29 4.01 -9.19
N LEU A 86 9.05 4.89 -10.16
CA LEU A 86 8.26 4.53 -11.34
C LEU A 86 8.96 3.47 -12.20
N GLU A 87 10.28 3.54 -12.35
CA GLU A 87 11.09 2.51 -13.01
C GLU A 87 11.03 1.18 -12.25
N LEU A 88 11.18 1.24 -10.92
CA LEU A 88 11.13 0.09 -10.03
C LEU A 88 9.81 -0.69 -10.13
N VAL A 89 8.68 0.02 -10.25
CA VAL A 89 7.37 -0.61 -10.46
C VAL A 89 7.08 -0.92 -11.95
N GLY A 90 8.03 -0.67 -12.85
CA GLY A 90 7.95 -1.03 -14.27
C GLY A 90 7.06 -0.10 -15.10
N ILE A 91 7.03 1.21 -14.80
CA ILE A 91 6.42 2.22 -15.67
C ILE A 91 7.43 2.63 -16.75
N PRO A 92 7.14 2.41 -18.03
CA PRO A 92 8.04 2.78 -19.11
C PRO A 92 8.14 4.31 -19.25
N MET A 93 9.32 4.81 -19.63
CA MET A 93 9.59 6.24 -19.82
C MET A 93 9.25 7.08 -18.58
N ALA A 94 9.62 6.60 -17.38
CA ALA A 94 9.24 7.16 -16.07
C ALA A 94 9.41 8.69 -15.99
N GLN A 95 10.53 9.21 -16.48
CA GLN A 95 10.83 10.65 -16.45
C GLN A 95 9.78 11.51 -17.18
N SER A 96 9.29 11.07 -18.33
CA SER A 96 8.26 11.80 -19.09
C SER A 96 6.88 11.64 -18.44
N ARG A 97 6.61 10.45 -17.88
CA ARG A 97 5.36 10.08 -17.25
C ARG A 97 5.03 10.85 -15.97
N LEU A 98 6.02 11.48 -15.32
CA LEU A 98 5.77 12.35 -14.17
C LEU A 98 4.82 13.52 -14.46
N LYS A 99 4.74 13.96 -15.72
CA LYS A 99 3.87 15.07 -16.16
C LYS A 99 2.47 14.62 -16.53
N ASP A 100 2.25 13.32 -16.68
CA ASP A 100 0.98 12.75 -17.09
C ASP A 100 -0.01 12.71 -15.94
N PHE A 101 -1.28 12.75 -16.29
CA PHE A 101 -2.40 12.63 -15.35
C PHE A 101 -2.86 11.16 -15.26
N PRO A 102 -3.52 10.75 -14.15
CA PRO A 102 -3.97 9.36 -13.97
C PRO A 102 -4.78 8.79 -15.13
N HIS A 103 -5.62 9.59 -15.80
CA HIS A 103 -6.43 9.13 -16.92
C HIS A 103 -5.62 8.73 -18.16
N GLN A 104 -4.35 9.13 -18.26
CA GLN A 104 -3.45 8.77 -19.34
C GLN A 104 -2.74 7.42 -19.13
N PHE A 105 -3.00 6.76 -18.00
CA PHE A 105 -2.45 5.45 -17.63
C PHE A 105 -3.50 4.35 -17.75
N SER A 106 -3.08 3.15 -18.16
CA SER A 106 -3.93 1.95 -18.08
C SER A 106 -4.24 1.58 -16.63
N GLY A 107 -5.24 0.71 -16.38
CA GLY A 107 -5.59 0.25 -15.04
C GLY A 107 -4.39 -0.35 -14.29
N GLY A 108 -3.66 -1.26 -14.93
CA GLY A 108 -2.45 -1.85 -14.34
C GLY A 108 -1.32 -0.83 -14.10
N MET A 109 -1.17 0.18 -14.96
CA MET A 109 -0.21 1.26 -14.72
C MET A 109 -0.61 2.14 -13.54
N ARG A 110 -1.90 2.47 -13.38
CA ARG A 110 -2.39 3.22 -12.20
C ARG A 110 -2.14 2.46 -10.91
N GLN A 111 -2.35 1.14 -10.92
CA GLN A 111 -2.04 0.28 -9.78
C GLN A 111 -0.55 0.33 -9.42
N ARG A 112 0.35 0.26 -10.40
CA ARG A 112 1.79 0.41 -10.19
C ARG A 112 2.16 1.78 -9.65
N VAL A 113 1.52 2.85 -10.12
CA VAL A 113 1.69 4.20 -9.57
C VAL A 113 1.25 4.27 -8.12
N MET A 114 0.11 3.67 -7.74
CA MET A 114 -0.32 3.59 -6.34
C MET A 114 0.69 2.86 -5.46
N ILE A 115 1.25 1.76 -5.94
CA ILE A 115 2.32 1.03 -5.24
C ILE A 115 3.53 1.95 -5.05
N ALA A 116 3.96 2.67 -6.09
CA ALA A 116 5.06 3.63 -6.00
C ALA A 116 4.80 4.72 -4.96
N ILE A 117 3.58 5.28 -4.92
CA ILE A 117 3.18 6.28 -3.92
C ILE A 117 3.20 5.69 -2.50
N ALA A 118 2.68 4.47 -2.32
CA ALA A 118 2.68 3.81 -1.01
C ALA A 118 4.11 3.52 -0.49
N LEU A 119 5.09 3.40 -1.40
CA LEU A 119 6.50 3.14 -1.09
C LEU A 119 7.36 4.41 -1.06
N ALA A 120 6.81 5.57 -1.40
CA ALA A 120 7.55 6.81 -1.61
C ALA A 120 8.44 7.24 -0.42
N CYS A 121 8.04 6.88 0.80
CA CYS A 121 8.74 7.24 2.03
C CYS A 121 9.46 6.05 2.70
N ASP A 122 9.75 4.98 1.98
CA ASP A 122 10.39 3.76 2.48
C ASP A 122 9.71 3.22 3.76
N PRO A 123 8.40 2.87 3.70
CA PRO A 123 7.62 2.54 4.86
C PRO A 123 8.10 1.24 5.51
N LYS A 124 7.97 1.13 6.85
CA LYS A 124 8.25 -0.10 7.59
C LYS A 124 7.17 -1.16 7.42
N VAL A 125 5.94 -0.71 7.18
CA VAL A 125 4.77 -1.57 6.96
C VAL A 125 4.01 -1.10 5.73
N LEU A 126 3.66 -2.02 4.85
CA LEU A 126 2.76 -1.81 3.73
C LEU A 126 1.44 -2.54 4.00
N ILE A 127 0.33 -1.81 3.99
CA ILE A 127 -1.01 -2.40 4.04
C ILE A 127 -1.59 -2.35 2.63
N ALA A 128 -1.92 -3.51 2.08
CA ALA A 128 -2.48 -3.65 0.74
C ALA A 128 -3.90 -4.24 0.85
N ASP A 129 -4.90 -3.44 0.53
CA ASP A 129 -6.31 -3.78 0.63
C ASP A 129 -6.84 -4.16 -0.76
N GLU A 130 -6.95 -5.45 -1.02
CA GLU A 130 -7.35 -6.04 -2.32
C GLU A 130 -6.63 -5.43 -3.54
N PRO A 131 -5.31 -5.29 -3.54
CA PRO A 131 -4.59 -4.46 -4.50
C PRO A 131 -4.58 -5.02 -5.93
N THR A 132 -5.15 -6.19 -6.17
CA THR A 132 -5.16 -6.85 -7.48
C THR A 132 -6.54 -7.28 -7.96
N THR A 133 -7.61 -6.99 -7.22
CA THR A 133 -8.97 -7.50 -7.47
C THR A 133 -9.55 -7.10 -8.83
N ALA A 134 -9.20 -5.93 -9.36
CA ALA A 134 -9.70 -5.41 -10.64
C ALA A 134 -8.73 -5.62 -11.81
N LEU A 135 -7.72 -6.48 -11.66
CA LEU A 135 -6.67 -6.70 -12.65
C LEU A 135 -6.79 -8.08 -13.30
N ASP A 136 -6.38 -8.19 -14.56
CA ASP A 136 -6.21 -9.49 -15.20
C ASP A 136 -5.08 -10.30 -14.56
N VAL A 137 -5.13 -11.64 -14.72
CA VAL A 137 -4.20 -12.58 -14.07
C VAL A 137 -2.73 -12.27 -14.38
N THR A 138 -2.43 -11.80 -15.58
CA THR A 138 -1.06 -11.49 -16.00
C THR A 138 -0.53 -10.27 -15.25
N ILE A 139 -1.32 -9.20 -15.18
CA ILE A 139 -0.96 -7.99 -14.44
C ILE A 139 -0.90 -8.27 -12.94
N GLN A 140 -1.83 -9.09 -12.42
CA GLN A 140 -1.80 -9.53 -11.02
C GLN A 140 -0.48 -10.23 -10.68
N ALA A 141 -0.04 -11.20 -11.48
CA ALA A 141 1.24 -11.88 -11.30
C ALA A 141 2.43 -10.91 -11.28
N GLN A 142 2.45 -9.96 -12.22
CA GLN A 142 3.49 -8.93 -12.28
C GLN A 142 3.52 -8.03 -11.02
N ILE A 143 2.36 -7.63 -10.51
CA ILE A 143 2.24 -6.85 -9.28
C ILE A 143 2.77 -7.65 -8.08
N LEU A 144 2.39 -8.92 -7.97
CA LEU A 144 2.88 -9.80 -6.89
C LEU A 144 4.41 -9.95 -6.92
N ASP A 145 5.00 -10.11 -8.10
CA ASP A 145 6.45 -10.22 -8.23
C ASP A 145 7.17 -8.90 -7.85
N ILE A 146 6.61 -7.76 -8.24
CA ILE A 146 7.10 -6.44 -7.80
C ILE A 146 7.07 -6.37 -6.28
N VAL A 147 5.95 -6.67 -5.64
CA VAL A 147 5.79 -6.57 -4.18
C VAL A 147 6.71 -7.53 -3.43
N LYS A 148 6.87 -8.77 -3.90
CA LYS A 148 7.82 -9.76 -3.33
C LYS A 148 9.25 -9.26 -3.38
N ARG A 149 9.67 -8.72 -4.52
CA ARG A 149 11.00 -8.14 -4.70
C ARG A 149 11.22 -6.98 -3.72
N LEU A 150 10.29 -6.03 -3.71
CA LEU A 150 10.38 -4.84 -2.85
C LEU A 150 10.38 -5.18 -1.37
N ARG A 151 9.56 -6.15 -0.94
CA ARG A 151 9.59 -6.67 0.43
C ARG A 151 10.99 -7.13 0.84
N LYS A 152 11.66 -7.88 -0.06
CA LYS A 152 13.01 -8.41 0.19
C LYS A 152 14.08 -7.30 0.20
N GLU A 153 13.99 -6.35 -0.74
CA GLU A 153 14.96 -5.26 -0.90
C GLU A 153 14.86 -4.22 0.22
N LEU A 154 13.62 -3.87 0.63
CA LEU A 154 13.36 -2.83 1.63
C LEU A 154 13.21 -3.37 3.06
N GLY A 155 13.14 -4.69 3.24
CA GLY A 155 12.99 -5.31 4.57
C GLY A 155 11.67 -4.94 5.27
N MET A 156 10.63 -4.52 4.54
CA MET A 156 9.36 -4.10 5.11
C MET A 156 8.43 -5.27 5.44
N ALA A 157 7.57 -5.09 6.43
CA ALA A 157 6.46 -5.98 6.69
C ALA A 157 5.26 -5.66 5.78
N ILE A 158 4.50 -6.69 5.37
CA ILE A 158 3.32 -6.51 4.52
C ILE A 158 2.11 -7.13 5.18
N ILE A 159 1.01 -6.36 5.26
CA ILE A 159 -0.33 -6.84 5.58
C ILE A 159 -1.10 -6.87 4.26
N TRP A 160 -1.36 -8.07 3.75
CA TRP A 160 -2.06 -8.26 2.48
C TRP A 160 -3.47 -8.76 2.74
N ILE A 161 -4.47 -7.99 2.35
CA ILE A 161 -5.88 -8.32 2.48
C ILE A 161 -6.36 -8.77 1.10
N THR A 162 -6.92 -9.97 1.00
CA THR A 162 -7.44 -10.54 -0.24
C THR A 162 -8.38 -11.71 0.04
N HIS A 163 -9.27 -11.98 -0.90
CA HIS A 163 -10.10 -13.18 -0.93
C HIS A 163 -9.51 -14.27 -1.85
N ASP A 164 -8.39 -14.00 -2.53
CA ASP A 164 -7.74 -14.94 -3.45
C ASP A 164 -6.70 -15.81 -2.72
N LEU A 165 -7.07 -17.07 -2.47
CA LEU A 165 -6.21 -18.04 -1.80
C LEU A 165 -4.94 -18.37 -2.59
N GLY A 166 -4.97 -18.29 -3.93
CA GLY A 166 -3.79 -18.49 -4.78
C GLY A 166 -2.74 -17.39 -4.55
N VAL A 167 -3.18 -16.15 -4.40
CA VAL A 167 -2.32 -15.02 -4.05
C VAL A 167 -1.71 -15.23 -2.66
N VAL A 168 -2.53 -15.60 -1.67
CA VAL A 168 -2.08 -15.85 -0.29
C VAL A 168 -0.99 -16.90 -0.24
N ALA A 169 -1.19 -18.05 -0.92
CA ALA A 169 -0.20 -19.13 -0.98
C ALA A 169 1.16 -18.68 -1.54
N GLY A 170 1.13 -17.68 -2.44
CA GLY A 170 2.32 -17.16 -3.11
C GLY A 170 3.09 -16.08 -2.37
N ILE A 171 2.50 -15.35 -1.41
CA ILE A 171 3.12 -14.16 -0.80
C ILE A 171 3.18 -14.21 0.72
N ALA A 172 2.26 -14.91 1.39
CA ALA A 172 2.12 -14.86 2.84
C ALA A 172 3.06 -15.82 3.58
N ASP A 173 3.58 -15.41 4.74
CA ASP A 173 4.23 -16.30 5.70
C ASP A 173 3.20 -16.87 6.69
N ARG A 174 2.24 -16.03 7.10
CA ARG A 174 1.14 -16.36 8.04
C ARG A 174 -0.16 -15.85 7.45
N VAL A 175 -1.23 -16.54 7.78
CA VAL A 175 -2.59 -16.21 7.35
C VAL A 175 -3.50 -16.08 8.56
N ALA A 176 -4.40 -15.11 8.52
CA ALA A 176 -5.54 -15.00 9.41
C ALA A 176 -6.81 -15.03 8.55
N VAL A 177 -7.64 -16.05 8.74
CA VAL A 177 -8.92 -16.19 8.03
C VAL A 177 -9.98 -15.42 8.83
N MET A 178 -10.67 -14.50 8.17
CA MET A 178 -11.70 -13.67 8.78
C MET A 178 -13.07 -14.04 8.20
N TYR A 179 -14.05 -14.20 9.07
CA TYR A 179 -15.45 -14.43 8.69
C TYR A 179 -16.38 -13.64 9.63
N GLY A 180 -17.32 -12.90 9.07
CA GLY A 180 -18.27 -12.10 9.83
C GLY A 180 -17.63 -11.09 10.81
N GLY A 181 -16.43 -10.59 10.51
CA GLY A 181 -15.67 -9.68 11.40
C GLY A 181 -14.79 -10.37 12.45
N PHE A 182 -14.84 -11.70 12.57
CA PHE A 182 -14.05 -12.47 13.52
C PHE A 182 -12.92 -13.24 12.82
N ILE A 183 -11.76 -13.34 13.48
CA ILE A 183 -10.70 -14.24 13.05
C ILE A 183 -11.08 -15.65 13.51
N VAL A 184 -11.41 -16.52 12.55
CA VAL A 184 -11.84 -17.90 12.81
C VAL A 184 -10.68 -18.89 12.78
N GLU A 185 -9.59 -18.56 12.09
CA GLU A 185 -8.39 -19.38 12.02
C GLU A 185 -7.15 -18.51 11.81
N GLN A 186 -6.02 -18.91 12.39
CA GLN A 186 -4.72 -18.28 12.19
C GLN A 186 -3.60 -19.30 12.23
N ALA A 187 -2.80 -19.37 11.15
CA ALA A 187 -1.68 -20.31 11.05
C ALA A 187 -0.57 -19.82 10.11
N PRO A 188 0.63 -20.44 10.15
CA PRO A 188 1.59 -20.35 9.06
C PRO A 188 0.95 -20.86 7.76
N VAL A 189 1.24 -20.21 6.62
CA VAL A 189 0.60 -20.54 5.33
C VAL A 189 0.68 -22.03 5.00
N LYS A 190 1.84 -22.66 5.16
CA LYS A 190 2.03 -24.09 4.88
C LYS A 190 1.08 -24.97 5.69
N LYS A 191 0.90 -24.66 6.99
CA LYS A 191 0.01 -25.42 7.87
C LYS A 191 -1.44 -25.28 7.46
N LEU A 192 -1.88 -24.07 7.18
CA LEU A 192 -3.25 -23.78 6.77
C LEU A 192 -3.67 -24.54 5.50
N TYR A 193 -2.76 -24.67 4.53
CA TYR A 193 -3.05 -25.39 3.28
C TYR A 193 -2.90 -26.91 3.35
N SER A 194 -2.13 -27.43 4.32
CA SER A 194 -1.94 -28.89 4.47
C SER A 194 -2.91 -29.53 5.46
N THR A 195 -3.42 -28.77 6.40
CA THR A 195 -4.27 -29.29 7.50
C THR A 195 -5.22 -28.14 7.93
N PRO A 196 -6.20 -27.81 7.08
CA PRO A 196 -7.18 -26.76 7.38
C PRO A 196 -8.13 -27.16 8.51
#